data_3c1ea6c7583ad1246b0752ebb66653f9
#
_entry.id   3c1ea6c7583ad1246b0752ebb66653f9
#
_cell.length_a   1.000
_cell.length_b   1.000
_cell.length_c   1.000
_cell.angle_alpha   90.00
_cell.angle_beta   90.00
_cell.angle_gamma   90.00
#
_symmetry.space_group_name_H-M   'P 1'
#
loop_
_entity.id
_entity.type
_entity.pdbx_description
1 polymer ?
#
loop_
_entity_poly.entity_id
_entity_poly.type
_entity_poly.pdbx_seq_one_letter_code
_entity_poly.pdbx_strand_id
1 'polypeptide(L)'
;MNNYHYTKAIHLPSIINEGLIRTTLITNSKKERRAAWLTKSEEWEVCCSASSINPSNGASMRLNNEEMRDMFGMCRIKISDSLPTISWQKFKYVGKVSEMDYECFTYYSESVGGKPYKWNCYFAPIPEKYFESVEMLIGDKWMVWDKSVSIEVFVDLCHSCNAEASIPEVQPCTMEVLGQLSFLQNNEK
;
A
#
# COMPACT_ATOMS: atom_id res chain seq x y z
N MET A 1 16.79 5.44 -6.04
CA MET A 1 15.55 5.00 -6.75
C MET A 1 14.57 4.57 -5.68
N ASN A 2 13.37 5.14 -5.63
CA ASN A 2 12.45 4.94 -4.50
C ASN A 2 11.82 3.52 -4.54
N ASN A 3 11.69 2.90 -3.37
CA ASN A 3 10.92 1.68 -3.18
C ASN A 3 9.68 1.99 -2.34
N TYR A 4 8.52 1.43 -2.70
CA TYR A 4 7.26 1.64 -2.01
C TYR A 4 6.64 0.31 -1.59
N HIS A 5 6.12 0.26 -0.37
CA HIS A 5 5.21 -0.79 0.08
C HIS A 5 3.79 -0.25 0.01
N TYR A 6 2.96 -0.83 -0.84
CA TYR A 6 1.55 -0.47 -0.95
C TYR A 6 0.70 -1.32 0.00
N THR A 7 -0.24 -0.67 0.68
CA THR A 7 -1.13 -1.32 1.64
C THR A 7 -2.49 -0.62 1.71
N LYS A 8 -3.47 -1.27 2.32
CA LYS A 8 -4.78 -0.69 2.63
C LYS A 8 -4.69 0.15 3.89
N ALA A 9 -5.52 1.19 4.01
CA ALA A 9 -5.56 2.06 5.18
C ALA A 9 -5.79 1.30 6.49
N ILE A 10 -6.65 0.28 6.48
CA ILE A 10 -6.94 -0.55 7.66
C ILE A 10 -5.69 -1.24 8.27
N HIS A 11 -4.65 -1.46 7.46
CA HIS A 11 -3.41 -2.09 7.94
C HIS A 11 -2.39 -1.09 8.47
N LEU A 12 -2.57 0.19 8.15
CA LEU A 12 -1.58 1.23 8.44
C LEU A 12 -1.35 1.42 9.95
N PRO A 13 -2.40 1.51 10.81
CA PRO A 13 -2.20 1.60 12.26
C PRO A 13 -1.39 0.42 12.83
N SER A 14 -1.68 -0.81 12.39
CA SER A 14 -0.92 -1.98 12.85
C SER A 14 0.55 -1.91 12.44
N ILE A 15 0.84 -1.52 11.20
CA ILE A 15 2.21 -1.38 10.70
C ILE A 15 3.00 -0.34 11.50
N ILE A 16 2.37 0.81 11.79
CA ILE A 16 3.03 1.91 12.51
C ILE A 16 3.20 1.56 13.98
N ASN A 17 2.16 1.03 14.64
CA ASN A 17 2.21 0.69 16.06
C ASN A 17 3.17 -0.48 16.35
N GLU A 18 3.30 -1.43 15.43
CA GLU A 18 4.27 -2.52 15.53
C GLU A 18 5.69 -2.11 15.09
N GLY A 19 5.82 -1.00 14.37
CA GLY A 19 7.09 -0.52 13.82
C GLY A 19 7.66 -1.44 12.74
N LEU A 20 6.81 -2.21 12.02
CA LEU A 20 7.29 -3.14 11.01
C LEU A 20 6.24 -3.47 9.92
N ILE A 21 6.70 -3.70 8.70
CA ILE A 21 5.94 -4.34 7.64
C ILE A 21 6.21 -5.84 7.71
N ARG A 22 5.16 -6.63 7.90
CA ARG A 22 5.26 -8.10 7.97
C ARG A 22 5.49 -8.71 6.59
N THR A 23 6.07 -9.90 6.56
CA THR A 23 6.13 -10.71 5.34
C THR A 23 4.75 -11.32 5.04
N THR A 24 4.52 -11.72 3.78
CA THR A 24 3.32 -12.47 3.38
C THR A 24 3.13 -13.71 4.26
N LEU A 25 1.87 -13.99 4.59
CA LEU A 25 1.51 -15.17 5.41
C LEU A 25 1.39 -16.44 4.57
N ILE A 26 1.01 -16.28 3.30
CA ILE A 26 0.70 -17.40 2.39
C ILE A 26 1.79 -17.49 1.33
N THR A 27 2.25 -18.70 1.11
CA THR A 27 3.17 -19.08 0.03
C THR A 27 2.57 -20.27 -0.70
N ASN A 28 2.91 -20.45 -1.98
CA ASN A 28 2.37 -21.55 -2.80
C ASN A 28 2.95 -22.92 -2.39
N SER A 29 4.11 -22.92 -1.77
CA SER A 29 4.73 -24.14 -1.27
C SER A 29 5.42 -23.93 0.07
N LYS A 30 5.61 -25.03 0.84
CA LYS A 30 6.36 -25.01 2.11
C LYS A 30 7.84 -24.62 1.94
N LYS A 31 8.38 -24.71 0.73
CA LYS A 31 9.79 -24.40 0.42
C LYS A 31 9.98 -22.92 0.09
N GLU A 32 8.93 -22.25 -0.35
CA GLU A 32 8.95 -20.84 -0.71
C GLU A 32 9.19 -19.95 0.50
N ARG A 33 10.07 -18.97 0.36
CA ARG A 33 10.36 -18.01 1.42
C ARG A 33 9.32 -16.91 1.43
N ARG A 34 8.83 -16.57 2.62
CA ARG A 34 7.96 -15.41 2.83
C ARG A 34 8.74 -14.13 2.61
N ALA A 35 8.09 -13.15 1.99
CA ALA A 35 8.70 -11.87 1.67
C ALA A 35 7.76 -10.69 1.97
N ALA A 36 8.34 -9.56 2.31
CA ALA A 36 7.68 -8.26 2.24
C ALA A 36 7.89 -7.71 0.83
N TRP A 37 6.80 -7.32 0.17
CA TRP A 37 6.80 -6.89 -1.23
C TRP A 37 6.94 -5.39 -1.36
N LEU A 38 7.72 -4.97 -2.34
CA LEU A 38 8.00 -3.58 -2.67
C LEU A 38 7.90 -3.39 -4.18
N THR A 39 7.64 -2.17 -4.61
CA THR A 39 7.71 -1.78 -6.01
C THR A 39 8.43 -0.43 -6.16
N LYS A 40 9.03 -0.22 -7.32
CA LYS A 40 9.57 1.07 -7.76
C LYS A 40 8.53 1.92 -8.49
N SER A 41 7.31 1.42 -8.63
CA SER A 41 6.20 2.19 -9.19
C SER A 41 5.75 3.24 -8.20
N GLU A 42 5.65 4.49 -8.62
CA GLU A 42 5.07 5.59 -7.82
C GLU A 42 3.54 5.61 -7.88
N GLU A 43 2.98 4.85 -8.83
CA GLU A 43 1.55 4.67 -9.00
C GLU A 43 1.12 3.32 -8.41
N TRP A 44 -0.10 3.28 -7.90
CA TRP A 44 -0.72 2.04 -7.46
C TRP A 44 -0.84 1.08 -8.65
N GLU A 45 -0.42 -0.16 -8.46
CA GLU A 45 -0.56 -1.18 -9.46
C GLU A 45 -1.84 -2.00 -9.21
N VAL A 46 -2.69 -2.14 -10.24
CA VAL A 46 -3.98 -2.87 -10.13
C VAL A 46 -3.81 -4.30 -9.61
N CYS A 47 -2.67 -4.94 -9.86
CA CYS A 47 -2.37 -6.25 -9.30
C CYS A 47 -2.30 -6.27 -7.75
N CYS A 48 -2.10 -5.12 -7.11
CA CYS A 48 -2.13 -4.94 -5.65
C CYS A 48 -3.55 -4.72 -5.11
N SER A 49 -4.55 -4.49 -5.98
CA SER A 49 -5.93 -4.25 -5.58
C SER A 49 -6.59 -5.49 -5.00
N ALA A 50 -7.54 -5.28 -4.08
CA ALA A 50 -8.41 -6.33 -3.58
C ALA A 50 -9.30 -6.87 -4.71
N SER A 51 -9.81 -8.07 -4.50
CA SER A 51 -10.87 -8.62 -5.33
C SER A 51 -12.19 -8.59 -4.56
N SER A 52 -13.27 -8.26 -5.25
CA SER A 52 -14.63 -8.47 -4.79
C SER A 52 -15.21 -9.73 -5.41
N ILE A 53 -16.19 -10.33 -4.75
CA ILE A 53 -16.94 -11.46 -5.32
C ILE A 53 -18.30 -10.94 -5.72
N ASN A 54 -18.65 -11.09 -6.99
CA ASN A 54 -20.00 -10.78 -7.48
C ASN A 54 -21.01 -11.74 -6.82
N PRO A 55 -21.97 -11.25 -6.01
CA PRO A 55 -22.89 -12.10 -5.27
C PRO A 55 -23.86 -12.88 -6.17
N SER A 56 -24.08 -12.44 -7.41
CA SER A 56 -25.04 -13.07 -8.32
C SER A 56 -24.46 -14.28 -9.06
N ASN A 57 -23.16 -14.33 -9.31
CA ASN A 57 -22.52 -15.39 -10.10
C ASN A 57 -21.24 -15.95 -9.49
N GLY A 58 -20.82 -15.47 -8.32
CA GLY A 58 -19.59 -15.89 -7.65
C GLY A 58 -18.28 -15.49 -8.36
N ALA A 59 -18.33 -14.71 -9.43
CA ALA A 59 -17.14 -14.29 -10.15
C ALA A 59 -16.30 -13.34 -9.32
N SER A 60 -15.00 -13.57 -9.26
CA SER A 60 -14.05 -12.65 -8.64
C SER A 60 -13.70 -11.53 -9.62
N MET A 61 -13.86 -10.30 -9.19
CA MET A 61 -13.51 -9.10 -9.94
C MET A 61 -12.48 -8.29 -9.14
N ARG A 62 -11.41 -7.81 -9.81
CA ARG A 62 -10.51 -6.86 -9.16
C ARG A 62 -11.16 -5.50 -9.09
N LEU A 63 -10.98 -4.86 -7.95
CA LEU A 63 -11.37 -3.46 -7.78
C LEU A 63 -10.44 -2.58 -8.61
N ASN A 64 -11.01 -1.59 -9.26
CA ASN A 64 -10.25 -0.50 -9.88
C ASN A 64 -9.68 0.44 -8.81
N ASN A 65 -8.89 1.44 -9.22
CA ASN A 65 -8.23 2.33 -8.27
C ASN A 65 -9.22 3.22 -7.49
N GLU A 66 -10.31 3.64 -8.09
CA GLU A 66 -11.34 4.44 -7.45
C GLU A 66 -12.06 3.62 -6.37
N GLU A 67 -12.53 2.42 -6.72
CA GLU A 67 -13.14 1.48 -5.77
C GLU A 67 -12.19 1.13 -4.62
N MET A 68 -10.89 0.90 -4.91
CA MET A 68 -9.88 0.63 -3.89
C MET A 68 -9.69 1.79 -2.94
N ARG A 69 -9.59 3.02 -3.47
CA ARG A 69 -9.45 4.24 -2.68
C ARG A 69 -10.65 4.43 -1.76
N ASP A 70 -11.87 4.33 -2.31
CA ASP A 70 -13.10 4.66 -1.60
C ASP A 70 -13.47 3.59 -0.57
N MET A 71 -13.26 2.31 -0.88
CA MET A 71 -13.62 1.21 0.03
C MET A 71 -12.56 0.91 1.09
N PHE A 72 -11.28 1.04 0.77
CA PHE A 72 -10.20 0.55 1.62
C PHE A 72 -9.14 1.59 1.96
N GLY A 73 -9.12 2.73 1.28
CA GLY A 73 -8.03 3.67 1.32
C GLY A 73 -6.74 3.08 0.73
N MET A 74 -6.08 3.83 -0.11
CA MET A 74 -4.83 3.44 -0.76
C MET A 74 -3.67 4.12 -0.05
N CYS A 75 -2.81 3.33 0.58
CA CYS A 75 -1.65 3.82 1.32
C CYS A 75 -0.35 3.30 0.71
N ARG A 76 0.72 4.05 0.89
CA ARG A 76 2.08 3.60 0.59
C ARG A 76 3.06 4.05 1.66
N ILE A 77 4.07 3.23 1.88
CA ILE A 77 5.20 3.54 2.74
C ILE A 77 6.42 3.58 1.85
N LYS A 78 7.08 4.73 1.80
CA LYS A 78 8.35 4.90 1.10
C LYS A 78 9.45 4.28 1.91
N ILE A 79 10.23 3.40 1.29
CA ILE A 79 11.28 2.61 1.94
C ILE A 79 12.65 3.09 1.47
N SER A 80 13.53 3.28 2.43
CA SER A 80 14.91 3.70 2.18
C SER A 80 15.66 2.76 1.24
N ASP A 81 16.41 3.33 0.32
CA ASP A 81 17.29 2.60 -0.60
C ASP A 81 18.43 1.85 0.12
N SER A 82 18.64 2.12 1.42
CA SER A 82 19.61 1.38 2.25
C SER A 82 19.12 -0.05 2.60
N LEU A 83 17.83 -0.36 2.42
CA LEU A 83 17.31 -1.72 2.60
C LEU A 83 17.81 -2.62 1.44
N PRO A 84 18.54 -3.72 1.71
CA PRO A 84 19.05 -4.61 0.68
C PRO A 84 17.94 -5.49 0.09
N THR A 85 17.26 -4.99 -0.94
CA THR A 85 16.15 -5.68 -1.61
C THR A 85 16.62 -6.64 -2.69
N ILE A 86 15.79 -7.62 -3.00
CA ILE A 86 15.98 -8.61 -4.07
C ILE A 86 14.98 -8.29 -5.18
N SER A 87 15.48 -8.13 -6.41
CA SER A 87 14.61 -7.85 -7.57
C SER A 87 13.74 -9.07 -7.93
N TRP A 88 12.62 -8.82 -8.65
CA TRP A 88 11.72 -9.86 -9.13
C TRP A 88 12.45 -10.97 -9.89
N GLN A 89 13.41 -10.64 -10.77
CA GLN A 89 14.17 -11.62 -11.53
C GLN A 89 15.00 -12.56 -10.63
N LYS A 90 15.50 -12.07 -9.49
CA LYS A 90 16.25 -12.87 -8.52
C LYS A 90 15.35 -13.59 -7.52
N PHE A 91 14.09 -13.11 -7.36
CA PHE A 91 13.14 -13.69 -6.40
C PHE A 91 12.91 -15.17 -6.64
N LYS A 92 12.78 -15.62 -7.88
CA LYS A 92 12.61 -17.02 -8.24
C LYS A 92 13.66 -17.93 -7.56
N TYR A 93 14.92 -17.56 -7.65
CA TYR A 93 16.03 -18.37 -7.11
C TYR A 93 16.16 -18.24 -5.59
N VAL A 94 16.17 -17.00 -5.09
CA VAL A 94 16.38 -16.72 -3.67
C VAL A 94 15.14 -17.08 -2.84
N GLY A 95 13.96 -16.88 -3.40
CA GLY A 95 12.66 -17.21 -2.80
C GLY A 95 12.29 -18.70 -2.90
N LYS A 96 13.04 -19.49 -3.68
CA LYS A 96 12.75 -20.92 -3.93
C LYS A 96 11.37 -21.15 -4.55
N VAL A 97 10.97 -20.28 -5.45
CA VAL A 97 9.72 -20.36 -6.21
C VAL A 97 9.91 -21.31 -7.39
N SER A 98 8.91 -22.13 -7.71
CA SER A 98 8.97 -22.97 -8.89
C SER A 98 8.94 -22.12 -10.18
N GLU A 99 9.53 -22.64 -11.26
CA GLU A 99 9.50 -21.99 -12.57
C GLU A 99 8.07 -21.68 -12.99
N MET A 100 7.19 -22.67 -12.90
CA MET A 100 5.78 -22.54 -13.27
C MET A 100 5.06 -21.46 -12.44
N ASP A 101 5.26 -21.43 -11.12
CA ASP A 101 4.63 -20.41 -10.27
C ASP A 101 5.14 -19.01 -10.64
N TYR A 102 6.46 -18.88 -10.87
CA TYR A 102 7.05 -17.60 -11.26
C TYR A 102 6.50 -17.08 -12.59
N GLU A 103 6.39 -17.95 -13.59
CA GLU A 103 5.84 -17.61 -14.90
C GLU A 103 4.35 -17.27 -14.81
N CYS A 104 3.57 -18.06 -14.08
CA CYS A 104 2.16 -17.79 -13.84
C CYS A 104 1.93 -16.44 -13.14
N PHE A 105 2.70 -16.14 -12.10
CA PHE A 105 2.62 -14.84 -11.41
C PHE A 105 2.99 -13.68 -12.33
N THR A 106 4.05 -13.82 -13.10
CA THR A 106 4.50 -12.79 -14.04
C THR A 106 3.41 -12.54 -15.07
N TYR A 107 2.97 -13.58 -15.78
CA TYR A 107 1.94 -13.49 -16.81
C TYR A 107 0.61 -12.89 -16.27
N TYR A 108 0.12 -13.42 -15.14
CA TYR A 108 -1.11 -12.93 -14.54
C TYR A 108 -1.00 -11.45 -14.16
N SER A 109 0.11 -11.06 -13.54
CA SER A 109 0.31 -9.68 -13.11
C SER A 109 0.37 -8.71 -14.30
N GLU A 110 1.10 -9.08 -15.35
CA GLU A 110 1.18 -8.29 -16.59
C GLU A 110 -0.18 -8.19 -17.30
N SER A 111 -0.97 -9.26 -17.31
CA SER A 111 -2.31 -9.26 -17.92
C SER A 111 -3.29 -8.28 -17.27
N VAL A 112 -3.07 -7.90 -16.00
CA VAL A 112 -3.86 -6.92 -15.26
C VAL A 112 -3.12 -5.57 -15.09
N GLY A 113 -2.10 -5.30 -15.88
CA GLY A 113 -1.37 -4.02 -15.89
C GLY A 113 -0.30 -3.87 -14.82
N GLY A 114 0.07 -4.94 -14.11
CA GLY A 114 1.20 -4.94 -13.18
C GLY A 114 2.54 -4.84 -13.93
N LYS A 115 3.57 -4.41 -13.21
CA LYS A 115 4.91 -4.16 -13.77
C LYS A 115 5.97 -4.97 -12.99
N PRO A 116 6.02 -6.33 -13.12
CA PRO A 116 6.91 -7.19 -12.34
C PRO A 116 8.38 -6.77 -12.37
N TYR A 117 8.84 -6.20 -13.48
CA TYR A 117 10.22 -5.70 -13.60
C TYR A 117 10.55 -4.54 -12.64
N LYS A 118 9.53 -3.89 -12.04
CA LYS A 118 9.69 -2.87 -10.99
C LYS A 118 9.65 -3.46 -9.59
N TRP A 119 9.27 -4.73 -9.42
CA TRP A 119 9.08 -5.32 -8.10
C TRP A 119 10.39 -5.75 -7.46
N ASN A 120 10.40 -5.55 -6.15
CA ASN A 120 11.44 -6.02 -5.26
C ASN A 120 10.81 -6.72 -4.06
N CYS A 121 11.61 -7.47 -3.33
CA CYS A 121 11.18 -8.05 -2.07
C CYS A 121 12.31 -8.05 -1.03
N TYR A 122 11.90 -8.20 0.21
CA TYR A 122 12.80 -8.43 1.35
C TYR A 122 12.32 -9.64 2.14
N PHE A 123 13.21 -10.60 2.42
CA PHE A 123 12.84 -11.89 3.02
C PHE A 123 12.81 -11.87 4.56
N ALA A 124 12.51 -10.75 5.15
CA ALA A 124 12.25 -10.56 6.57
C ALA A 124 11.23 -9.42 6.74
N PRO A 125 10.65 -9.22 7.94
CA PRO A 125 9.89 -8.00 8.23
C PRO A 125 10.76 -6.76 8.02
N ILE A 126 10.18 -5.69 7.46
CA ILE A 126 10.88 -4.42 7.24
C ILE A 126 10.65 -3.52 8.47
N PRO A 127 11.68 -3.23 9.28
CA PRO A 127 11.53 -2.39 10.46
C PRO A 127 11.38 -0.90 10.10
N GLU A 128 10.70 -0.14 10.98
CA GLU A 128 10.39 1.28 10.84
C GLU A 128 11.61 2.17 10.52
N LYS A 129 12.79 1.80 10.96
CA LYS A 129 14.04 2.55 10.65
C LYS A 129 14.31 2.72 9.16
N TYR A 130 13.63 1.94 8.30
CA TYR A 130 13.70 2.07 6.84
C TYR A 130 12.51 2.83 6.25
N PHE A 131 11.54 3.29 7.05
CA PHE A 131 10.42 4.09 6.57
C PHE A 131 10.88 5.55 6.39
N GLU A 132 10.79 6.07 5.17
CA GLU A 132 11.09 7.47 4.88
C GLU A 132 9.84 8.35 4.97
N SER A 133 8.72 7.89 4.42
CA SER A 133 7.42 8.54 4.54
C SER A 133 6.30 7.51 4.55
N VAL A 134 5.17 7.90 5.13
CA VAL A 134 3.90 7.17 5.11
C VAL A 134 2.89 8.07 4.44
N GLU A 135 2.21 7.58 3.42
CA GLU A 135 1.36 8.40 2.57
C GLU A 135 0.03 7.71 2.30
N MET A 136 -1.05 8.48 2.18
CA MET A 136 -2.37 8.01 1.77
C MET A 136 -2.86 8.81 0.56
N LEU A 137 -3.50 8.15 -0.40
CA LEU A 137 -4.04 8.77 -1.59
C LEU A 137 -5.39 9.43 -1.27
N ILE A 138 -5.49 10.75 -1.52
CA ILE A 138 -6.70 11.54 -1.41
C ILE A 138 -6.97 12.18 -2.76
N GLY A 139 -8.11 11.85 -3.39
CA GLY A 139 -8.31 12.16 -4.79
C GLY A 139 -7.15 11.61 -5.63
N ASP A 140 -6.40 12.50 -6.29
CA ASP A 140 -5.24 12.15 -7.12
C ASP A 140 -3.88 12.51 -6.48
N LYS A 141 -3.86 12.85 -5.19
CA LYS A 141 -2.66 13.32 -4.50
C LYS A 141 -2.27 12.42 -3.34
N TRP A 142 -0.98 12.12 -3.22
CA TRP A 142 -0.42 11.45 -2.07
C TRP A 142 -0.22 12.46 -0.93
N MET A 143 -0.97 12.29 0.16
CA MET A 143 -0.84 13.06 1.40
C MET A 143 0.14 12.36 2.32
N VAL A 144 1.18 13.08 2.75
CA VAL A 144 2.18 12.57 3.71
C VAL A 144 1.63 12.66 5.12
N TRP A 145 1.76 11.58 5.89
CA TRP A 145 1.44 11.58 7.31
C TRP A 145 2.41 12.44 8.10
N ASP A 146 1.85 13.36 8.90
CA ASP A 146 2.59 14.09 9.91
C ASP A 146 2.58 13.31 11.23
N LYS A 147 3.74 12.95 11.76
CA LYS A 147 3.90 12.20 13.00
C LYS A 147 3.38 12.94 14.25
N SER A 148 3.07 14.23 14.16
CA SER A 148 2.41 14.99 15.24
C SER A 148 0.95 14.58 15.45
N VAL A 149 0.34 13.93 14.46
CA VAL A 149 -1.03 13.41 14.48
C VAL A 149 -0.99 11.89 14.62
N SER A 150 -1.88 11.29 15.42
CA SER A 150 -1.92 9.82 15.48
C SER A 150 -2.27 9.23 14.12
N ILE A 151 -1.78 8.02 13.86
CA ILE A 151 -2.00 7.37 12.55
C ILE A 151 -3.48 7.05 12.33
N GLU A 152 -4.22 6.75 13.38
CA GLU A 152 -5.66 6.50 13.31
C GLU A 152 -6.41 7.76 12.87
N VAL A 153 -6.10 8.90 13.49
CA VAL A 153 -6.69 10.21 13.11
C VAL A 153 -6.34 10.57 11.67
N PHE A 154 -5.10 10.35 11.26
CA PHE A 154 -4.70 10.59 9.86
C PHE A 154 -5.52 9.73 8.88
N VAL A 155 -5.70 8.44 9.18
CA VAL A 155 -6.49 7.53 8.34
C VAL A 155 -7.95 7.96 8.26
N ASP A 156 -8.56 8.31 9.39
CA ASP A 156 -9.96 8.74 9.45
C ASP A 156 -10.20 10.03 8.67
N LEU A 157 -9.29 11.01 8.79
CA LEU A 157 -9.33 12.25 8.03
C LEU A 157 -9.24 12.00 6.52
N CYS A 158 -8.32 11.15 6.10
CA CYS A 158 -8.14 10.83 4.69
C CYS A 158 -9.36 10.11 4.11
N HIS A 159 -10.00 9.21 4.88
CA HIS A 159 -11.27 8.59 4.46
C HIS A 159 -12.39 9.61 4.32
N SER A 160 -12.53 10.52 5.28
CA SER A 160 -13.53 11.59 5.22
C SER A 160 -13.33 12.47 3.99
N CYS A 161 -12.10 12.89 3.70
CA CYS A 161 -11.78 13.68 2.50
C CYS A 161 -12.08 12.93 1.19
N ASN A 162 -11.83 11.61 1.13
CA ASN A 162 -12.19 10.83 -0.05
C ASN A 162 -13.71 10.71 -0.22
N ALA A 163 -14.46 10.53 0.86
CA ALA A 163 -15.92 10.47 0.82
C ALA A 163 -16.51 11.79 0.34
N GLU A 164 -15.99 12.93 0.79
CA GLU A 164 -16.42 14.26 0.34
C GLU A 164 -16.05 14.52 -1.14
N ALA A 165 -14.86 14.11 -1.57
CA ALA A 165 -14.42 14.26 -2.96
C ALA A 165 -15.26 13.45 -3.96
N SER A 166 -15.92 12.40 -3.49
CA SER A 166 -16.83 11.56 -4.29
C SER A 166 -18.24 12.20 -4.45
N ILE A 167 -18.51 13.33 -3.78
CA ILE A 167 -19.74 14.11 -3.93
C ILE A 167 -19.48 15.21 -4.98
N PRO A 168 -20.19 15.26 -6.13
CA PRO A 168 -19.86 16.13 -7.27
C PRO A 168 -19.87 17.65 -7.00
N GLU A 169 -20.32 18.11 -5.84
CA GLU A 169 -20.47 19.54 -5.50
C GLU A 169 -19.53 20.06 -4.40
N VAL A 170 -18.65 19.22 -3.84
CA VAL A 170 -17.75 19.63 -2.73
C VAL A 170 -16.32 19.82 -3.24
N GLN A 171 -15.75 21.00 -2.96
CA GLN A 171 -14.33 21.24 -3.25
C GLN A 171 -13.45 20.29 -2.44
N PRO A 172 -12.36 19.74 -3.02
CA PRO A 172 -11.49 18.80 -2.32
C PRO A 172 -10.93 19.43 -1.04
N CYS A 173 -10.87 18.62 0.01
CA CYS A 173 -10.28 18.95 1.30
C CYS A 173 -8.90 19.59 1.09
N THR A 174 -8.75 20.85 1.50
CA THR A 174 -7.48 21.56 1.36
C THR A 174 -6.61 21.35 2.60
N MET A 175 -5.29 21.51 2.45
CA MET A 175 -4.30 21.45 3.54
C MET A 175 -4.66 22.37 4.73
N GLU A 176 -5.55 23.36 4.54
CA GLU A 176 -6.05 24.24 5.60
C GLU A 176 -6.85 23.50 6.68
N VAL A 177 -7.60 22.45 6.31
CA VAL A 177 -8.38 21.65 7.29
C VAL A 177 -7.44 20.87 8.21
N LEU A 178 -6.34 20.32 7.68
CA LEU A 178 -5.32 19.63 8.47
C LEU A 178 -4.52 20.61 9.35
N GLY A 179 -4.27 21.84 8.86
CA GLY A 179 -3.62 22.90 9.63
C GLY A 179 -4.47 23.39 10.82
N GLN A 180 -5.80 23.45 10.68
CA GLN A 180 -6.71 23.86 11.76
C GLN A 180 -6.78 22.83 12.89
N LEU A 181 -6.64 21.53 12.60
CA LEU A 181 -6.66 20.47 13.61
C LEU A 181 -5.38 20.45 14.45
N SER A 182 -4.22 20.76 13.88
CA SER A 182 -2.98 20.91 14.67
C SER A 182 -3.08 22.12 15.64
N PHE A 183 -3.89 23.13 15.32
CA PHE A 183 -4.10 24.31 16.16
C PHE A 183 -5.04 24.02 17.36
N LEU A 184 -6.03 23.14 17.19
CA LEU A 184 -6.96 22.77 18.25
C LEU A 184 -6.31 21.86 19.31
N GLN A 185 -5.40 20.97 18.92
CA GLN A 185 -4.68 20.11 19.87
C GLN A 185 -3.67 20.85 20.75
N ASN A 186 -3.17 22.02 20.33
CA ASN A 186 -2.24 22.84 21.12
C ASN A 186 -2.91 23.77 22.13
N ASN A 187 -4.24 23.89 22.13
CA ASN A 187 -4.99 24.76 23.04
C ASN A 187 -5.67 24.03 24.22
N GLU A 188 -5.48 22.72 24.36
CA GLU A 188 -6.00 21.93 25.50
C GLU A 188 -4.91 21.54 26.51
N LYS A 189 -3.90 22.41 26.68
CA LYS A 189 -2.92 22.27 27.79
C LYS A 189 -3.01 23.41 28.75
#